data_e7a5121ee3064903b8b017c77c670a61
#
_entry.id   e7a5121ee3064903b8b017c77c670a61
#
_cell.length_a   1.000
_cell.length_b   1.000
_cell.length_c   1.000
_cell.angle_alpha   90.00
_cell.angle_beta   90.00
_cell.angle_gamma   90.00
#
_symmetry.space_group_name_H-M   'P 1'
#
loop_
_entity.id
_entity.type
_entity.pdbx_description
1 polymer ?
#
loop_
_entity_poly.entity_id
_entity_poly.type
_entity_poly.pdbx_seq_one_letter_code
_entity_poly.pdbx_strand_id
1 'polypeptide(L)'
;MGQMKAIRFEEKEILVANVSGSYYAMGNRCTHAGGDLSKGTLIGTTVTCPKHHAKFDITTGKVVSGPKVLFMHPKINDETAYEVKVEGTDIMLKSE
;
A
#
# COMPACT_ATOMS: atom_id res chain seq x y z
N MET A 1 3.17 -9.35 13.96
CA MET A 1 2.31 -9.32 12.78
C MET A 1 1.98 -7.88 12.40
N GLY A 2 2.05 -7.55 11.12
CA GLY A 2 1.81 -6.19 10.66
C GLY A 2 0.34 -5.79 10.69
N GLN A 3 0.09 -4.50 10.80
CA GLN A 3 -1.25 -3.93 10.76
C GLN A 3 -1.31 -2.85 9.69
N MET A 4 -2.48 -2.73 9.05
CA MET A 4 -2.71 -1.74 8.00
C MET A 4 -3.95 -0.92 8.33
N LYS A 5 -3.92 0.35 7.91
CA LYS A 5 -5.06 1.24 8.05
C LYS A 5 -5.06 2.24 6.89
N ALA A 6 -6.23 2.51 6.34
CA ALA A 6 -6.39 3.57 5.35
C ALA A 6 -6.70 4.89 6.06
N ILE A 7 -6.04 5.95 5.64
CA ILE A 7 -6.30 7.30 6.14
C ILE A 7 -6.46 8.27 4.98
N ARG A 8 -7.02 9.45 5.24
CA ARG A 8 -7.06 10.52 4.25
C ARG A 8 -5.95 11.50 4.53
N PHE A 9 -5.21 11.84 3.49
CA PHE A 9 -4.12 12.81 3.56
C PHE A 9 -4.14 13.64 2.27
N GLU A 10 -4.35 14.95 2.38
CA GLU A 10 -4.43 15.85 1.22
C GLU A 10 -5.40 15.35 0.15
N GLU A 11 -6.61 14.96 0.57
CA GLU A 11 -7.69 14.45 -0.28
C GLU A 11 -7.39 13.12 -0.97
N LYS A 12 -6.33 12.44 -0.56
CA LYS A 12 -5.98 11.11 -1.08
C LYS A 12 -6.17 10.07 0.00
N GLU A 13 -6.49 8.85 -0.41
CA GLU A 13 -6.50 7.72 0.49
C GLU A 13 -5.10 7.13 0.55
N ILE A 14 -4.56 7.04 1.74
CA ILE A 14 -3.21 6.55 1.98
C ILE A 14 -3.28 5.30 2.86
N LEU A 15 -2.56 4.27 2.45
CA LEU A 15 -2.39 3.07 3.26
C LEU A 15 -1.18 3.25 4.16
N VAL A 16 -1.42 3.15 5.47
CA VAL A 16 -0.33 3.17 6.46
C VAL A 16 -0.21 1.79 7.06
N ALA A 17 1.00 1.27 7.10
CA ALA A 17 1.26 -0.06 7.65
C ALA A 17 2.33 0.02 8.73
N ASN A 18 2.12 -0.76 9.79
CA ASN A 18 3.10 -0.98 10.83
C ASN A 18 3.70 -2.36 10.62
N VAL A 19 4.97 -2.41 10.28
CA VAL A 19 5.70 -3.67 10.07
C VAL A 19 6.82 -3.73 11.10
N SER A 20 6.64 -4.57 12.10
CA SER A 20 7.66 -4.78 13.15
C SER A 20 8.11 -3.47 13.81
N GLY A 21 7.18 -2.56 14.04
CA GLY A 21 7.46 -1.27 14.70
C GLY A 21 7.86 -0.15 13.76
N SER A 22 8.06 -0.44 12.49
CA SER A 22 8.35 0.59 11.48
C SER A 22 7.10 0.91 10.70
N TYR A 23 6.89 2.19 10.40
CA TYR A 23 5.72 2.65 9.66
C TYR A 23 6.07 2.98 8.23
N TYR A 24 5.21 2.54 7.32
CA TYR A 24 5.35 2.81 5.89
C TYR A 24 4.00 3.28 5.35
N ALA A 25 4.04 4.05 4.28
CA ALA A 25 2.82 4.56 3.66
C ALA A 25 2.93 4.57 2.14
N MET A 26 1.82 4.24 1.48
CA MET A 26 1.71 4.33 0.02
C MET A 26 0.25 4.59 -0.33
N GLY A 27 -0.05 4.86 -1.60
CA GLY A 27 -1.42 5.01 -2.04
C GLY A 27 -2.26 3.78 -1.68
N ASN A 28 -3.51 4.00 -1.25
CA ASN A 28 -4.38 2.91 -0.82
C ASN A 28 -5.19 2.28 -1.95
N ARG A 29 -5.38 2.98 -3.06
CA ARG A 29 -6.14 2.43 -4.18
C ARG A 29 -5.23 1.68 -5.12
N CYS A 30 -5.56 0.42 -5.40
CA CYS A 30 -4.80 -0.40 -6.32
C CYS A 30 -4.75 0.26 -7.69
N THR A 31 -3.55 0.40 -8.26
CA THR A 31 -3.38 1.05 -9.57
C THR A 31 -4.03 0.29 -10.71
N HIS A 32 -4.37 -0.99 -10.50
CA HIS A 32 -5.03 -1.79 -11.52
C HIS A 32 -6.54 -1.47 -11.60
N ALA A 33 -7.25 -1.61 -10.49
CA ALA A 33 -8.72 -1.54 -10.53
C ALA A 33 -9.32 -0.72 -9.38
N GLY A 34 -8.52 0.08 -8.71
CA GLY A 34 -8.98 0.92 -7.61
C GLY A 34 -9.39 0.16 -6.35
N GLY A 35 -8.95 -1.08 -6.19
CA GLY A 35 -9.25 -1.87 -5.01
C GLY A 35 -8.70 -1.22 -3.75
N ASP A 36 -9.39 -1.44 -2.63
CA ASP A 36 -8.98 -0.91 -1.32
C ASP A 36 -7.90 -1.81 -0.72
N LEU A 37 -6.66 -1.37 -0.77
CA LEU A 37 -5.52 -2.16 -0.30
C LEU A 37 -5.56 -2.43 1.20
N SER A 38 -6.20 -1.54 1.98
CA SER A 38 -6.30 -1.74 3.42
C SER A 38 -7.16 -2.95 3.79
N LYS A 39 -8.00 -3.41 2.87
CA LYS A 39 -8.83 -4.60 3.05
C LYS A 39 -8.17 -5.87 2.52
N GLY A 40 -6.98 -5.74 1.97
CA GLY A 40 -6.21 -6.88 1.51
C GLY A 40 -5.39 -7.52 2.63
N THR A 41 -4.29 -8.13 2.25
CA THR A 41 -3.44 -8.87 3.17
C THR A 41 -2.05 -8.27 3.21
N LEU A 42 -1.48 -8.14 4.40
CA LEU A 42 -0.09 -7.72 4.59
C LEU A 42 0.70 -8.92 5.12
N ILE A 43 1.69 -9.36 4.36
CA ILE A 43 2.61 -10.44 4.77
C ILE A 43 4.02 -9.92 4.60
N GLY A 44 4.76 -9.80 5.71
CA GLY A 44 6.06 -9.15 5.69
C GLY A 44 5.91 -7.71 5.24
N THR A 45 6.45 -7.35 4.09
CA THR A 45 6.30 -6.01 3.50
C THR A 45 5.43 -6.02 2.24
N THR A 46 4.79 -7.13 1.94
CA THR A 46 3.99 -7.28 0.73
C THR A 46 2.50 -7.12 1.02
N VAL A 47 1.87 -6.17 0.34
CA VAL A 47 0.43 -5.95 0.41
C VAL A 47 -0.22 -6.55 -0.83
N THR A 48 -1.24 -7.38 -0.63
CA THR A 48 -1.99 -8.02 -1.72
C THR A 48 -3.36 -7.38 -1.85
N CYS A 49 -3.67 -6.90 -3.06
CA CYS A 49 -4.99 -6.32 -3.36
C CYS A 49 -6.06 -7.41 -3.29
N PRO A 50 -7.20 -7.13 -2.63
CA PRO A 50 -8.25 -8.16 -2.50
C PRO A 50 -9.03 -8.43 -3.78
N LYS A 51 -8.91 -7.55 -4.80
CA LYS A 51 -9.68 -7.74 -6.04
C LYS A 51 -9.05 -8.77 -6.98
N HIS A 52 -7.85 -8.52 -7.47
CA HIS A 52 -7.21 -9.40 -8.45
C HIS A 52 -5.83 -9.86 -7.99
N HIS A 53 -5.54 -9.72 -6.72
CA HIS A 53 -4.32 -10.23 -6.09
C HIS A 53 -3.02 -9.60 -6.59
N ALA A 54 -3.07 -8.36 -7.09
CA ALA A 54 -1.86 -7.60 -7.36
C ALA A 54 -1.11 -7.36 -6.06
N LYS A 55 0.20 -7.42 -6.09
CA LYS A 55 1.03 -7.29 -4.89
C LYS A 55 1.98 -6.11 -5.01
N PHE A 56 2.12 -5.39 -3.92
CA PHE A 56 2.98 -4.20 -3.83
C PHE A 56 3.87 -4.29 -2.60
N ASP A 57 5.06 -3.74 -2.71
CA ASP A 57 5.97 -3.60 -1.58
C ASP A 57 5.62 -2.31 -0.84
N ILE A 58 5.15 -2.41 0.41
CA ILE A 58 4.73 -1.26 1.19
C ILE A 58 5.89 -0.28 1.47
N THR A 59 7.13 -0.75 1.44
CA THR A 59 8.28 0.10 1.73
C THR A 59 8.65 1.02 0.56
N THR A 60 8.30 0.66 -0.65
CA THR A 60 8.67 1.41 -1.86
C THR A 60 7.50 1.76 -2.75
N GLY A 61 6.35 1.10 -2.57
CA GLY A 61 5.21 1.24 -3.48
C GLY A 61 5.35 0.46 -4.77
N LYS A 62 6.45 -0.23 -4.97
CA LYS A 62 6.71 -0.94 -6.23
C LYS A 62 5.88 -2.19 -6.38
N VAL A 63 5.46 -2.46 -7.61
CA VAL A 63 4.74 -3.69 -7.94
C VAL A 63 5.66 -4.89 -7.75
N VAL A 64 5.21 -5.84 -6.94
CA VAL A 64 5.90 -7.12 -6.76
C VAL A 64 5.37 -8.15 -7.75
N SER A 65 4.04 -8.16 -7.93
CA SER A 65 3.37 -9.09 -8.83
C SER A 65 2.13 -8.42 -9.40
N GLY A 66 1.89 -8.55 -10.68
CA GLY A 66 0.71 -8.01 -11.32
C GLY A 66 -0.57 -8.74 -10.91
N PRO A 67 -1.73 -8.20 -11.29
CA PRO A 67 -2.99 -8.85 -10.98
C PRO A 67 -3.12 -10.18 -11.72
N LYS A 68 -3.81 -11.12 -11.08
CA LYS A 68 -4.09 -12.42 -11.69
C LYS A 68 -5.44 -12.36 -12.37
N VAL A 69 -5.40 -12.13 -13.68
CA VAL A 69 -6.59 -12.09 -14.52
C VAL A 69 -6.45 -13.23 -15.53
N LEU A 70 -7.53 -13.94 -15.77
CA LEU A 70 -7.55 -15.13 -16.61
C LEU A 70 -6.80 -14.90 -17.92
N PHE A 71 -5.72 -15.64 -18.17
CA PHE A 71 -4.90 -15.58 -19.39
C PHE A 71 -4.25 -14.22 -19.67
N MET A 72 -4.37 -13.25 -18.76
CA MET A 72 -3.82 -11.92 -18.97
C MET A 72 -2.89 -11.54 -17.81
N HIS A 73 -1.80 -10.89 -18.16
CA HIS A 73 -0.86 -10.36 -17.18
C HIS A 73 -0.65 -8.87 -17.45
N PRO A 74 -1.68 -8.05 -17.21
CA PRO A 74 -1.56 -6.62 -17.50
C PRO A 74 -0.48 -5.98 -16.63
N LYS A 75 0.25 -5.05 -17.21
CA LYS A 75 1.18 -4.22 -16.45
C LYS A 75 0.39 -3.20 -15.68
N ILE A 76 0.78 -2.96 -14.44
CA ILE A 76 0.18 -1.92 -13.60
C ILE A 76 1.28 -0.99 -13.11
N ASN A 77 0.86 0.19 -12.69
CA ASN A 77 1.80 1.19 -12.17
C ASN A 77 2.13 0.91 -10.71
N ASP A 78 3.32 1.36 -10.30
CA ASP A 78 3.68 1.35 -8.89
C ASP A 78 2.76 2.29 -8.11
N GLU A 79 2.57 1.99 -6.82
CA GLU A 79 1.94 2.94 -5.92
C GLU A 79 2.92 4.03 -5.56
N THR A 80 2.41 5.22 -5.23
CA THR A 80 3.23 6.30 -4.72
C THR A 80 3.56 6.03 -3.26
N ALA A 81 4.85 5.94 -2.93
CA ALA A 81 5.27 5.79 -1.54
C ALA A 81 5.41 7.16 -0.90
N TYR A 82 5.07 7.26 0.39
CA TYR A 82 5.17 8.49 1.17
C TYR A 82 6.16 8.28 2.30
N GLU A 83 6.93 9.32 2.59
CA GLU A 83 7.82 9.30 3.73
C GLU A 83 7.01 9.42 5.02
N VAL A 84 7.33 8.58 6.01
CA VAL A 84 6.65 8.57 7.28
C VAL A 84 7.63 8.97 8.38
N LYS A 85 7.22 9.92 9.21
CA LYS A 85 7.98 10.35 10.38
C LYS A 85 7.12 10.16 11.61
N VAL A 86 7.69 9.56 12.64
CA VAL A 86 7.00 9.37 13.92
C VAL A 86 7.58 10.35 14.93
N GLU A 87 6.70 11.18 15.51
CA GLU A 87 7.08 12.11 16.58
C GLU A 87 6.18 11.84 17.80
N GLY A 88 6.75 11.29 18.84
CA GLY A 88 5.98 10.90 20.02
C GLY A 88 4.94 9.87 19.66
N THR A 89 3.65 10.24 19.80
CA THR A 89 2.53 9.38 19.42
C THR A 89 1.95 9.73 18.06
N ASP A 90 2.52 10.74 17.38
CA ASP A 90 1.99 11.22 16.10
C ASP A 90 2.75 10.59 14.94
N ILE A 91 1.99 10.21 13.92
CA ILE A 91 2.55 9.73 12.65
C ILE A 91 2.33 10.81 11.62
N MET A 92 3.41 11.28 11.02
CA MET A 92 3.38 12.35 10.04
C MET A 92 3.76 11.83 8.67
N LEU A 93 3.00 12.23 7.66
CA LEU A 93 3.28 11.87 6.27
C LEU A 93 3.85 13.08 5.55
N LYS A 94 4.80 12.82 4.67
CA LYS A 94 5.38 13.84 3.83
C LYS A 94 5.02 13.55 2.38
N SER A 95 4.33 14.48 1.73
CA SER A 95 4.04 14.34 0.32
C SER A 95 5.28 14.69 -0.51
N GLU A 96 5.40 14.06 -1.64
CA GLU A 96 6.48 14.34 -2.58
C GLU A 96 6.14 15.48 -3.52
#